data_038cbd3ad913bf0d2fdbd8992f476f56
#
_entry.id   038cbd3ad913bf0d2fdbd8992f476f56
#
_cell.length_a   1.000
_cell.length_b   1.000
_cell.length_c   1.000
_cell.angle_alpha   90.00
_cell.angle_beta   90.00
_cell.angle_gamma   90.00
#
_symmetry.space_group_name_H-M   'P 1'
#
loop_
_entity.id
_entity.type
_entity.pdbx_description
1 polymer ?
#
loop_
_entity_poly.entity_id
_entity_poly.type
_entity_poly.pdbx_seq_one_letter_code
_entity_poly.pdbx_strand_id
1 'polypeptide(L)'
;MRICKECIQPDTRPGVYFDKNGVCGACLWEHEKNDINWTERESELLDIVSCAKSKKTSSYDCAIGVSGGKDSTFQALVARDRFQLNCLLVNYQPENITSIGERNIENLKNLGFDVITIRPNPKATKKLKFKPKIKITQKMIKSWLDDSRIT
;
A
#
# COMPACT_ATOMS: atom_id res chain seq x y z
N MET A 1 -12.47 -17.97 -24.51
CA MET A 1 -11.98 -16.67 -24.00
C MET A 1 -13.19 -15.76 -23.83
N ARG A 2 -13.47 -15.35 -22.61
CA ARG A 2 -14.52 -14.36 -22.32
C ARG A 2 -13.89 -12.96 -22.35
N ILE A 3 -14.63 -11.97 -22.81
CA ILE A 3 -14.21 -10.56 -22.85
C ILE A 3 -15.29 -9.76 -22.11
N CYS A 4 -14.87 -8.79 -21.34
CA CYS A 4 -15.79 -7.89 -20.64
C CYS A 4 -16.71 -7.17 -21.64
N LYS A 5 -17.98 -7.03 -21.27
CA LYS A 5 -18.96 -6.33 -22.12
C LYS A 5 -18.81 -4.80 -22.12
N GLU A 6 -18.13 -4.24 -21.12
CA GLU A 6 -17.93 -2.79 -20.99
C GLU A 6 -16.52 -2.33 -21.38
N CYS A 7 -15.53 -3.23 -21.25
CA CYS A 7 -14.16 -2.94 -21.65
C CYS A 7 -13.55 -4.14 -22.39
N ILE A 8 -12.30 -4.05 -22.81
CA ILE A 8 -11.61 -5.10 -23.59
C ILE A 8 -10.90 -6.15 -22.72
N GLN A 9 -11.14 -6.19 -21.39
CA GLN A 9 -10.45 -7.11 -20.47
C GLN A 9 -10.83 -8.57 -20.77
N PRO A 10 -9.87 -9.43 -21.15
CA PRO A 10 -10.11 -10.86 -21.32
C PRO A 10 -9.96 -11.63 -20.00
N ASP A 11 -10.47 -12.86 -19.95
CA ASP A 11 -10.36 -13.79 -18.82
C ASP A 11 -9.00 -14.51 -18.71
N THR A 12 -8.02 -14.11 -19.50
CA THR A 12 -6.71 -14.77 -19.59
C THR A 12 -5.78 -14.48 -18.41
N ARG A 13 -6.05 -13.45 -17.59
CA ARG A 13 -5.24 -13.10 -16.44
C ARG A 13 -5.73 -13.81 -15.18
N PRO A 14 -4.84 -14.35 -14.33
CA PRO A 14 -5.23 -14.94 -13.06
C PRO A 14 -6.00 -13.93 -12.18
N GLY A 15 -7.10 -14.38 -11.57
CA GLY A 15 -7.89 -13.54 -10.65
C GLY A 15 -8.89 -12.60 -11.32
N VAL A 16 -8.98 -12.57 -12.65
CA VAL A 16 -10.07 -11.85 -13.34
C VAL A 16 -11.38 -12.60 -13.14
N TYR A 17 -12.39 -11.90 -12.67
CA TYR A 17 -13.74 -12.41 -12.55
C TYR A 17 -14.72 -11.53 -13.33
N PHE A 18 -15.86 -12.11 -13.67
CA PHE A 18 -16.97 -11.44 -14.34
C PHE A 18 -18.25 -11.70 -13.55
N ASP A 19 -19.08 -10.68 -13.44
CA ASP A 19 -20.42 -10.83 -12.85
C ASP A 19 -21.36 -11.66 -13.77
N LYS A 20 -22.60 -11.81 -13.34
CA LYS A 20 -23.66 -12.50 -14.11
C LYS A 20 -23.99 -11.81 -15.47
N ASN A 21 -23.70 -10.53 -15.57
CA ASN A 21 -23.94 -9.73 -16.77
C ASN A 21 -22.75 -9.76 -17.75
N GLY A 22 -21.61 -10.33 -17.33
CA GLY A 22 -20.37 -10.38 -18.11
C GLY A 22 -19.50 -9.14 -17.99
N VAL A 23 -19.67 -8.36 -16.91
CA VAL A 23 -18.88 -7.18 -16.59
C VAL A 23 -17.71 -7.60 -15.69
N CYS A 24 -16.49 -7.14 -16.00
CA CYS A 24 -15.31 -7.49 -15.21
C CYS A 24 -15.22 -6.70 -13.90
N GLY A 25 -14.50 -7.26 -12.91
CA GLY A 25 -14.35 -6.63 -11.60
C GLY A 25 -13.75 -5.21 -11.63
N ALA A 26 -12.97 -4.88 -12.66
CA ALA A 26 -12.43 -3.51 -12.81
C ALA A 26 -13.54 -2.50 -13.18
N CYS A 27 -14.43 -2.87 -14.09
CA CYS A 27 -15.58 -2.03 -14.43
C CYS A 27 -16.57 -1.93 -13.28
N LEU A 28 -16.84 -3.02 -12.57
CA LEU A 28 -17.68 -2.99 -11.37
C LEU A 28 -17.10 -2.04 -10.31
N TRP A 29 -15.80 -2.10 -10.08
CA TRP A 29 -15.12 -1.17 -9.16
C TRP A 29 -15.22 0.29 -9.63
N GLU A 30 -15.13 0.53 -10.94
CA GLU A 30 -15.29 1.89 -11.49
C GLU A 30 -16.69 2.45 -11.22
N HIS A 31 -17.73 1.59 -11.31
CA HIS A 31 -19.10 2.00 -10.95
C HIS A 31 -19.20 2.30 -9.44
N GLU A 32 -18.70 1.40 -8.58
CA GLU A 32 -18.72 1.58 -7.12
C GLU A 32 -18.02 2.88 -6.68
N LYS A 33 -16.97 3.33 -7.38
CA LYS A 33 -16.29 4.59 -7.06
C LYS A 33 -17.18 5.81 -7.18
N ASN A 34 -18.22 5.77 -8.02
CA ASN A 34 -19.15 6.87 -8.18
C ASN A 34 -20.08 7.03 -6.96
N ASP A 35 -20.27 5.97 -6.19
CA ASP A 35 -21.13 5.95 -4.99
C ASP A 35 -20.36 6.35 -3.72
N ILE A 36 -19.02 6.49 -3.83
CA ILE A 36 -18.18 6.87 -2.69
C ILE A 36 -18.32 8.38 -2.40
N ASN A 37 -18.71 8.71 -1.18
CA ASN A 37 -18.66 10.09 -0.70
C ASN A 37 -17.21 10.51 -0.37
N TRP A 38 -16.51 11.01 -1.37
CA TRP A 38 -15.10 11.41 -1.23
C TRP A 38 -14.88 12.53 -0.22
N THR A 39 -15.86 13.42 -0.04
CA THR A 39 -15.79 14.50 0.97
C THR A 39 -15.80 13.94 2.38
N GLU A 40 -16.63 12.96 2.65
CA GLU A 40 -16.66 12.25 3.94
C GLU A 40 -15.37 11.50 4.19
N ARG A 41 -14.87 10.78 3.17
CA ARG A 41 -13.57 10.07 3.26
C ARG A 41 -12.40 11.01 3.52
N GLU A 42 -12.44 12.21 2.94
CA GLU A 42 -11.41 13.22 3.22
C GLU A 42 -11.52 13.75 4.65
N SER A 43 -12.73 13.98 5.17
CA SER A 43 -12.95 14.39 6.56
C SER A 43 -12.38 13.35 7.54
N GLU A 44 -12.69 12.07 7.32
CA GLU A 44 -12.13 10.97 8.13
C GLU A 44 -10.58 10.96 8.12
N LEU A 45 -9.98 11.20 6.94
CA LEU A 45 -8.53 11.27 6.83
C LEU A 45 -7.95 12.47 7.60
N LEU A 46 -8.63 13.63 7.58
CA LEU A 46 -8.21 14.80 8.33
C LEU A 46 -8.27 14.57 9.85
N ASP A 47 -9.25 13.82 10.33
CA ASP A 47 -9.34 13.42 11.74
C ASP A 47 -8.15 12.52 12.15
N ILE A 48 -7.78 11.56 11.29
CA ILE A 48 -6.60 10.70 11.51
C ILE A 48 -5.32 11.54 11.53
N VAL A 49 -5.16 12.46 10.60
CA VAL A 49 -4.01 13.38 10.53
C VAL A 49 -3.92 14.25 11.79
N SER A 50 -5.04 14.80 12.23
CA SER A 50 -5.12 15.60 13.46
C SER A 50 -4.73 14.78 14.69
N CYS A 51 -5.23 13.54 14.79
CA CYS A 51 -4.87 12.61 15.86
C CYS A 51 -3.37 12.27 15.83
N ALA A 52 -2.79 12.02 14.67
CA ALA A 52 -1.36 11.73 14.53
C ALA A 52 -0.49 12.90 15.02
N LYS A 53 -0.85 14.12 14.66
CA LYS A 53 -0.14 15.34 15.10
C LYS A 53 -0.28 15.62 16.60
N SER A 54 -1.42 15.32 17.20
CA SER A 54 -1.67 15.55 18.62
C SER A 54 -0.94 14.56 19.54
N LYS A 55 -0.76 13.32 19.09
CA LYS A 55 -0.10 12.24 19.86
C LYS A 55 1.42 12.19 19.68
N LYS A 56 2.08 13.32 19.64
CA LYS A 56 3.51 13.44 19.35
C LYS A 56 4.38 12.63 20.33
N THR A 57 4.60 11.35 20.05
CA THR A 57 5.50 10.47 20.80
C THR A 57 6.86 10.30 20.11
N SER A 58 7.01 10.80 18.88
CA SER A 58 8.23 10.70 18.08
C SER A 58 8.45 11.97 17.25
N SER A 59 9.61 12.06 16.59
CA SER A 59 9.89 13.12 15.61
C SER A 59 9.08 12.98 14.33
N TYR A 60 8.48 11.81 14.07
CA TYR A 60 7.67 11.55 12.88
C TYR A 60 6.20 11.40 13.25
N ASP A 61 5.34 11.96 12.42
CA ASP A 61 3.90 11.87 12.56
C ASP A 61 3.36 10.56 11.96
N CYS A 62 4.04 10.02 10.94
CA CYS A 62 3.67 8.75 10.31
C CYS A 62 4.88 8.05 9.67
N ALA A 63 4.69 6.74 9.40
CA ALA A 63 5.61 5.94 8.59
C ALA A 63 4.90 5.49 7.31
N ILE A 64 5.58 5.63 6.16
CA ILE A 64 5.04 5.26 4.85
C ILE A 64 5.95 4.21 4.21
N GLY A 65 5.38 3.06 3.85
CA GLY A 65 6.07 2.03 3.09
C GLY A 65 6.28 2.46 1.64
N VAL A 66 7.54 2.49 1.19
CA VAL A 66 7.87 2.94 -0.17
C VAL A 66 8.67 1.91 -0.95
N SER A 67 8.34 1.77 -2.23
CA SER A 67 9.08 0.95 -3.19
C SER A 67 9.84 1.79 -4.22
N GLY A 68 9.72 3.12 -4.18
CA GLY A 68 10.19 4.02 -5.22
C GLY A 68 9.28 4.08 -6.46
N GLY A 69 8.12 3.40 -6.43
CA GLY A 69 7.11 3.49 -7.48
C GLY A 69 6.28 4.77 -7.35
N LYS A 70 5.57 5.11 -8.44
CA LYS A 70 4.77 6.36 -8.55
C LYS A 70 3.77 6.55 -7.43
N ASP A 71 3.05 5.48 -7.04
CA ASP A 71 1.95 5.56 -6.09
C ASP A 71 2.45 5.85 -4.67
N SER A 72 3.51 5.15 -4.22
CA SER A 72 4.10 5.39 -2.89
C SER A 72 4.81 6.75 -2.82
N THR A 73 5.43 7.20 -3.92
CA THR A 73 6.01 8.54 -4.00
C THR A 73 4.94 9.62 -3.92
N PHE A 74 3.85 9.47 -4.68
CA PHE A 74 2.71 10.40 -4.63
C PHE A 74 2.11 10.47 -3.23
N GLN A 75 1.90 9.31 -2.59
CA GLN A 75 1.38 9.24 -1.22
C GLN A 75 2.29 10.00 -0.23
N ALA A 76 3.61 9.82 -0.32
CA ALA A 76 4.57 10.53 0.53
C ALA A 76 4.52 12.05 0.31
N LEU A 77 4.46 12.50 -0.94
CA LEU A 77 4.35 13.92 -1.28
C LEU A 77 3.04 14.53 -0.77
N VAL A 78 1.91 13.87 -0.96
CA VAL A 78 0.62 14.33 -0.43
C VAL A 78 0.63 14.42 1.09
N ALA A 79 1.19 13.42 1.78
CA ALA A 79 1.29 13.42 3.24
C ALA A 79 2.13 14.61 3.75
N ARG A 80 3.26 14.89 3.12
CA ARG A 80 4.12 16.02 3.48
C ARG A 80 3.53 17.36 3.04
N ASP A 81 3.18 17.51 1.76
CA ASP A 81 2.94 18.83 1.18
C ASP A 81 1.50 19.31 1.44
N ARG A 82 0.51 18.40 1.39
CA ARG A 82 -0.88 18.73 1.66
C ARG A 82 -1.24 18.69 3.14
N PHE A 83 -0.80 17.62 3.83
CA PHE A 83 -1.16 17.42 5.24
C PHE A 83 -0.10 17.89 6.22
N GLN A 84 1.06 18.37 5.74
CA GLN A 84 2.16 18.88 6.56
C GLN A 84 2.60 17.88 7.63
N LEU A 85 2.67 16.60 7.25
CA LEU A 85 3.14 15.53 8.11
C LEU A 85 4.65 15.34 7.97
N ASN A 86 5.33 15.14 9.09
CA ASN A 86 6.72 14.68 9.09
C ASN A 86 6.73 13.17 8.91
N CYS A 87 7.11 12.72 7.70
CA CYS A 87 6.99 11.33 7.26
C CYS A 87 8.32 10.59 7.33
N LEU A 88 8.36 9.44 7.99
CA LEU A 88 9.45 8.47 7.87
C LEU A 88 9.13 7.50 6.74
N LEU A 89 9.96 7.45 5.70
CA LEU A 89 9.79 6.50 4.62
C LEU A 89 10.55 5.20 4.92
N VAL A 90 9.87 4.06 4.77
CA VAL A 90 10.44 2.74 5.02
C VAL A 90 10.46 1.94 3.73
N ASN A 91 11.65 1.66 3.24
CA ASN A 91 11.85 0.82 2.06
C ASN A 91 12.26 -0.60 2.45
N TYR A 92 11.48 -1.58 2.03
CA TYR A 92 11.88 -2.99 2.10
C TYR A 92 12.51 -3.40 0.76
N GLN A 93 13.84 -3.48 0.76
CA GLN A 93 14.61 -3.71 -0.46
C GLN A 93 14.75 -5.20 -0.75
N PRO A 94 14.24 -5.72 -1.89
CA PRO A 94 14.48 -7.09 -2.31
C PRO A 94 15.96 -7.33 -2.68
N GLU A 95 16.37 -8.58 -2.75
CA GLU A 95 17.75 -8.96 -3.10
C GLU A 95 18.20 -8.43 -4.46
N ASN A 96 17.30 -8.45 -5.44
CA ASN A 96 17.58 -8.05 -6.82
C ASN A 96 16.81 -6.76 -7.14
N ILE A 97 17.29 -5.64 -6.63
CA ILE A 97 16.79 -4.34 -7.05
C ILE A 97 17.48 -3.92 -8.33
N THR A 98 16.72 -3.30 -9.24
CA THR A 98 17.28 -2.71 -10.46
C THR A 98 17.93 -1.36 -10.16
N SER A 99 18.88 -0.92 -11.00
CA SER A 99 19.47 0.41 -10.89
C SER A 99 18.44 1.54 -10.94
N ILE A 100 17.34 1.35 -11.67
CA ILE A 100 16.22 2.29 -11.69
C ILE A 100 15.53 2.32 -10.33
N GLY A 101 15.29 1.15 -9.71
CA GLY A 101 14.70 1.06 -8.39
C GLY A 101 15.55 1.75 -7.31
N GLU A 102 16.88 1.56 -7.36
CA GLU A 102 17.80 2.26 -6.44
C GLU A 102 17.75 3.78 -6.63
N ARG A 103 17.78 4.23 -7.88
CA ARG A 103 17.66 5.65 -8.21
C ARG A 103 16.36 6.27 -7.73
N ASN A 104 15.25 5.52 -7.83
CA ASN A 104 13.95 6.00 -7.37
C ASN A 104 13.92 6.19 -5.84
N ILE A 105 14.57 5.30 -5.08
CA ILE A 105 14.71 5.47 -3.62
C ILE A 105 15.61 6.66 -3.29
N GLU A 106 16.71 6.83 -4.03
CA GLU A 106 17.60 7.99 -3.86
C GLU A 106 16.90 9.32 -4.16
N ASN A 107 16.03 9.35 -5.19
CA ASN A 107 15.21 10.51 -5.48
C ASN A 107 14.31 10.92 -4.31
N LEU A 108 13.78 9.97 -3.53
CA LEU A 108 12.99 10.29 -2.33
C LEU A 108 13.85 11.01 -1.27
N LYS A 109 15.10 10.61 -1.09
CA LYS A 109 16.04 11.31 -0.19
C LYS A 109 16.36 12.71 -0.71
N ASN A 110 16.61 12.84 -2.03
CA ASN A 110 16.85 14.13 -2.66
C ASN A 110 15.66 15.10 -2.56
N LEU A 111 14.44 14.54 -2.44
CA LEU A 111 13.23 15.31 -2.16
C LEU A 111 13.11 15.72 -0.68
N GLY A 112 14.08 15.38 0.16
CA GLY A 112 14.15 15.77 1.58
C GLY A 112 13.41 14.84 2.52
N PHE A 113 13.11 13.59 2.13
CA PHE A 113 12.54 12.61 3.03
C PHE A 113 13.61 11.81 3.77
N ASP A 114 13.36 11.51 5.03
CA ASP A 114 14.12 10.49 5.75
C ASP A 114 13.69 9.10 5.30
N VAL A 115 14.66 8.31 4.82
CA VAL A 115 14.40 6.97 4.26
C VAL A 115 15.21 5.91 4.99
N ILE A 116 14.52 4.96 5.62
CA ILE A 116 15.13 3.75 6.17
C ILE A 116 15.01 2.63 5.14
N THR A 117 16.12 2.01 4.77
CA THR A 117 16.13 0.83 3.90
C THR A 117 16.42 -0.42 4.70
N ILE A 118 15.47 -1.35 4.74
CA ILE A 118 15.58 -2.65 5.37
C ILE A 118 15.95 -3.68 4.30
N ARG A 119 17.11 -4.30 4.45
CA ARG A 119 17.54 -5.42 3.60
C ARG A 119 17.34 -6.72 4.35
N PRO A 120 16.38 -7.57 3.94
CA PRO A 120 16.16 -8.83 4.61
C PRO A 120 17.34 -9.78 4.41
N ASN A 121 17.59 -10.64 5.39
CA ASN A 121 18.59 -11.69 5.23
C ASN A 121 18.15 -12.67 4.12
N PRO A 122 18.96 -12.86 3.05
CA PRO A 122 18.60 -13.70 1.92
C PRO A 122 18.25 -15.14 2.31
N LYS A 123 18.99 -15.70 3.27
CA LYS A 123 18.74 -17.07 3.78
C LYS A 123 17.39 -17.19 4.48
N ALA A 124 17.00 -16.17 5.25
CA ALA A 124 15.70 -16.13 5.93
C ALA A 124 14.56 -15.98 4.92
N THR A 125 14.71 -15.07 3.96
CA THR A 125 13.73 -14.84 2.89
C THR A 125 13.52 -16.09 2.05
N LYS A 126 14.60 -16.80 1.70
CA LYS A 126 14.53 -18.06 0.95
C LYS A 126 13.78 -19.14 1.72
N LYS A 127 14.06 -19.30 3.02
CA LYS A 127 13.32 -20.22 3.88
C LYS A 127 11.82 -19.91 3.97
N LEU A 128 11.45 -18.64 4.01
CA LEU A 128 10.04 -18.22 4.04
C LEU A 128 9.32 -18.49 2.71
N LYS A 129 9.97 -18.26 1.57
CA LYS A 129 9.42 -18.55 0.24
C LYS A 129 9.18 -20.05 -0.01
N PHE A 130 9.99 -20.91 0.58
CA PHE A 130 9.89 -22.37 0.42
C PHE A 130 9.03 -23.06 1.48
N LYS A 131 8.50 -22.36 2.48
CA LYS A 131 7.50 -22.96 3.37
C LYS A 131 6.21 -23.16 2.59
N PRO A 132 5.57 -24.35 2.69
CA PRO A 132 4.25 -24.56 2.08
C PRO A 132 3.31 -23.48 2.59
N LYS A 133 2.51 -22.94 1.67
CA LYS A 133 1.55 -21.85 1.89
C LYS A 133 0.87 -22.00 3.25
N ILE A 134 1.25 -21.20 4.22
CA ILE A 134 0.47 -21.06 5.45
C ILE A 134 -0.86 -20.48 4.98
N LYS A 135 -1.92 -21.29 5.02
CA LYS A 135 -3.26 -20.78 4.78
C LYS A 135 -3.56 -19.81 5.91
N ILE A 136 -3.40 -18.53 5.65
CA ILE A 136 -3.84 -17.49 6.57
C ILE A 136 -5.35 -17.61 6.66
N THR A 137 -5.85 -18.14 7.78
CA THR A 137 -7.28 -18.27 8.02
C THR A 137 -7.82 -16.96 8.57
N GLN A 138 -9.10 -16.67 8.34
CA GLN A 138 -9.78 -15.52 8.96
C GLN A 138 -9.58 -15.48 10.48
N LYS A 139 -9.49 -16.65 11.13
CA LYS A 139 -9.22 -16.79 12.57
C LYS A 139 -7.84 -16.26 12.94
N MET A 140 -6.81 -16.47 12.10
CA MET A 140 -5.46 -15.92 12.34
C MET A 140 -5.42 -14.41 12.17
N ILE A 141 -6.12 -13.88 11.15
CA ILE A 141 -6.23 -12.43 10.94
C ILE A 141 -6.94 -11.79 12.13
N LYS A 142 -8.05 -12.39 12.59
CA LYS A 142 -8.79 -11.89 13.75
C LYS A 142 -7.94 -11.93 15.03
N SER A 143 -7.21 -13.02 15.28
CA SER A 143 -6.28 -13.12 16.41
C SER A 143 -5.19 -12.02 16.35
N TRP A 144 -4.63 -11.72 15.20
CA TRP A 144 -3.64 -10.64 15.05
C TRP A 144 -4.23 -9.26 15.30
N LEU A 145 -5.47 -9.02 14.88
CA LEU A 145 -6.17 -7.76 15.12
C LEU A 145 -6.55 -7.61 16.61
N ASP A 146 -6.94 -8.72 17.26
CA ASP A 146 -7.28 -8.75 18.68
C ASP A 146 -6.03 -8.63 19.59
N ASP A 147 -4.86 -9.16 19.15
CA ASP A 147 -3.58 -9.05 19.85
C ASP A 147 -2.87 -7.68 19.62
N SER A 148 -3.25 -6.96 18.58
CA SER A 148 -2.77 -5.60 18.35
C SER A 148 -3.54 -4.60 19.22
N ARG A 149 -3.61 -4.84 20.52
CA ARG A 149 -3.90 -3.80 21.50
C ARG A 149 -2.73 -2.84 21.56
N ILE A 150 -2.74 -1.88 20.64
CA ILE A 150 -1.94 -0.68 20.79
C ILE A 150 -2.62 0.11 21.91
N THR A 151 -2.11 -0.09 23.11
CA THR A 151 -2.35 0.81 24.24
C THR A 151 -1.57 2.11 24.01
#